data_2dd8b824d04a2a4c7a023b5a45edd46d
#
_entry.id   2dd8b824d04a2a4c7a023b5a45edd46d
#
_cell.length_a   1.000
_cell.length_b   1.000
_cell.length_c   1.000
_cell.angle_alpha   90.00
_cell.angle_beta   90.00
_cell.angle_gamma   90.00
#
_symmetry.space_group_name_H-M   'P 1'
#
loop_
_entity.id
_entity.type
_entity.pdbx_description
1 polymer ?
#
loop_
_entity_poly.entity_id
_entity_poly.type
_entity_poly.pdbx_seq_one_letter_code
_entity_poly.pdbx_strand_id
1 'polypeptide(L)'
;MLKICQDWPKEAFDEKLIDAKYWDDFENNAKLAAAEVFRVKDLAAAKAKTAELIKEFNCKKVIATCGDNNAGIKKIYEELSSPEVPIYTEKFEIAENAPTADLGLSVAEFGVGETGGVCVDTYSYEARVTGMLPPVHAVYVNANYMTENLTTALKVIARVYKRGYVGFITGPSRTADIERVLTLGVHGPSRFFVIAIENMEGSEG
;
A
#
# COMPACT_ATOMS: atom_id res chain seq x y z
N MET A 1 -5.07 -6.60 -10.60
CA MET A 1 -6.44 -6.51 -11.17
C MET A 1 -6.35 -6.24 -12.66
N LEU A 2 -7.37 -6.64 -13.43
CA LEU A 2 -7.46 -6.26 -14.83
C LEU A 2 -8.22 -4.93 -14.92
N LYS A 3 -7.52 -3.83 -15.21
CA LYS A 3 -8.13 -2.51 -15.42
C LYS A 3 -8.89 -2.48 -16.75
N ILE A 4 -9.97 -1.73 -16.81
CA ILE A 4 -10.73 -1.48 -18.03
C ILE A 4 -9.94 -0.52 -18.95
N CYS A 5 -9.15 0.37 -18.34
CA CYS A 5 -8.30 1.35 -19.00
C CYS A 5 -6.92 1.36 -18.35
N GLN A 6 -5.89 1.75 -19.09
CA GLN A 6 -4.52 1.87 -18.57
C GLN A 6 -4.41 3.01 -17.55
N ASP A 7 -5.08 4.11 -17.83
CA ASP A 7 -5.12 5.27 -16.97
C ASP A 7 -6.43 5.31 -16.18
N TRP A 8 -6.44 6.03 -15.09
CA TRP A 8 -7.66 6.30 -14.35
C TRP A 8 -8.64 7.07 -15.23
N PRO A 9 -9.91 6.61 -15.37
CA PRO A 9 -10.87 7.29 -16.20
C PRO A 9 -11.16 8.68 -15.63
N LYS A 10 -11.20 9.68 -16.51
CA LYS A 10 -11.52 11.07 -16.13
C LYS A 10 -12.81 11.17 -15.33
N GLU A 11 -13.79 10.34 -15.64
CA GLU A 11 -15.08 10.28 -14.95
C GLU A 11 -14.93 10.00 -13.45
N ALA A 12 -13.92 9.26 -13.02
CA ALA A 12 -13.66 9.02 -11.59
C ALA A 12 -13.29 10.31 -10.86
N PHE A 13 -12.63 11.24 -11.56
CA PHE A 13 -12.25 12.56 -11.04
C PHE A 13 -13.35 13.59 -11.27
N ASP A 14 -13.98 13.62 -12.45
CA ASP A 14 -15.03 14.57 -12.82
C ASP A 14 -16.25 14.45 -11.91
N GLU A 15 -16.62 13.22 -11.53
CA GLU A 15 -17.71 12.95 -10.58
C GLU A 15 -17.26 13.10 -9.12
N LYS A 16 -16.03 13.54 -8.87
CA LYS A 16 -15.44 13.71 -7.53
C LYS A 16 -15.52 12.44 -6.67
N LEU A 17 -15.47 11.29 -7.30
CA LEU A 17 -15.39 10.00 -6.60
C LEU A 17 -14.02 9.83 -5.97
N ILE A 18 -12.99 10.42 -6.60
CA ILE A 18 -11.62 10.50 -6.10
C ILE A 18 -11.24 11.97 -6.00
N ASP A 19 -10.79 12.44 -4.85
CA ASP A 19 -10.43 13.82 -4.61
C ASP A 19 -9.45 13.92 -3.43
N ALA A 20 -8.43 14.76 -3.56
CA ALA A 20 -7.46 15.05 -2.50
C ALA A 20 -8.11 15.67 -1.24
N LYS A 21 -9.30 16.26 -1.34
CA LYS A 21 -10.01 16.87 -0.21
C LYS A 21 -10.36 15.89 0.92
N TYR A 22 -10.40 14.59 0.63
CA TYR A 22 -10.67 13.54 1.64
C TYR A 22 -9.39 13.08 2.36
N TRP A 23 -8.26 13.75 2.12
CA TRP A 23 -6.98 13.40 2.75
C TRP A 23 -7.02 13.52 4.27
N ASP A 24 -7.56 14.60 4.80
CA ASP A 24 -7.55 14.85 6.26
C ASP A 24 -8.36 13.78 7.00
N ASP A 25 -9.51 13.40 6.46
CA ASP A 25 -10.33 12.32 7.01
C ASP A 25 -9.58 10.98 6.94
N PHE A 26 -8.94 10.70 5.79
CA PHE A 26 -8.13 9.50 5.63
C PHE A 26 -7.00 9.44 6.67
N GLU A 27 -6.20 10.48 6.78
CA GLU A 27 -5.05 10.51 7.70
C GLU A 27 -5.48 10.33 9.15
N ASN A 28 -6.53 11.03 9.58
CA ASN A 28 -7.07 10.95 10.93
C ASN A 28 -7.56 9.52 11.23
N ASN A 29 -8.37 8.94 10.35
CA ASN A 29 -8.93 7.61 10.56
C ASN A 29 -7.86 6.51 10.45
N ALA A 30 -6.86 6.64 9.57
CA ALA A 30 -5.73 5.72 9.49
C ALA A 30 -4.92 5.71 10.81
N LYS A 31 -4.65 6.87 11.39
CA LYS A 31 -3.97 7.00 12.69
C LYS A 31 -4.80 6.40 13.82
N LEU A 32 -6.12 6.61 13.83
CA LEU A 32 -7.04 5.96 14.79
C LEU A 32 -7.02 4.43 14.66
N ALA A 33 -6.81 3.93 13.44
CA ALA A 33 -6.63 2.51 13.16
C ALA A 33 -5.20 2.00 13.48
N ALA A 34 -4.35 2.84 14.08
CA ALA A 34 -2.94 2.57 14.39
C ALA A 34 -2.03 2.35 13.18
N ALA A 35 -2.39 2.89 12.01
CA ALA A 35 -1.46 3.04 10.90
C ALA A 35 -0.53 4.23 11.15
N GLU A 36 0.71 4.11 10.71
CA GLU A 36 1.67 5.22 10.70
C GLU A 36 1.65 5.85 9.30
N VAL A 37 1.27 7.12 9.21
CA VAL A 37 1.03 7.81 7.93
C VAL A 37 2.11 8.86 7.70
N PHE A 38 2.76 8.78 6.54
CA PHE A 38 3.76 9.74 6.08
C PHE A 38 3.33 10.32 4.74
N ARG A 39 3.06 11.62 4.73
CA ARG A 39 2.82 12.35 3.48
C ARG A 39 4.13 12.92 2.99
N VAL A 40 4.55 12.54 1.80
CA VAL A 40 5.83 12.89 1.20
C VAL A 40 5.62 13.56 -0.15
N LYS A 41 6.53 14.46 -0.50
CA LYS A 41 6.40 15.29 -1.69
C LYS A 41 6.48 14.49 -3.00
N ASP A 42 7.42 13.55 -3.08
CA ASP A 42 7.78 12.88 -4.33
C ASP A 42 8.39 11.48 -4.09
N LEU A 43 8.72 10.80 -5.17
CA LEU A 43 9.34 9.49 -5.17
C LEU A 43 10.71 9.45 -4.46
N ALA A 44 11.48 10.55 -4.51
CA ALA A 44 12.77 10.60 -3.82
C ALA A 44 12.59 10.62 -2.30
N ALA A 45 11.62 11.39 -1.81
CA ALA A 45 11.26 11.40 -0.40
C ALA A 45 10.64 10.06 0.05
N ALA A 46 9.84 9.42 -0.81
CA ALA A 46 9.31 8.08 -0.55
C ALA A 46 10.43 7.03 -0.44
N LYS A 47 11.42 7.08 -1.34
CA LYS A 47 12.60 6.22 -1.26
C LYS A 47 13.36 6.42 0.04
N ALA A 48 13.62 7.67 0.42
CA ALA A 48 14.32 7.99 1.66
C ALA A 48 13.56 7.42 2.88
N LYS A 49 12.24 7.58 2.91
CA LYS A 49 11.42 7.03 4.00
C LYS A 49 11.44 5.50 4.03
N THR A 50 11.40 4.85 2.88
CA THR A 50 11.53 3.38 2.82
C THR A 50 12.89 2.91 3.31
N ALA A 51 13.97 3.61 2.96
CA ALA A 51 15.31 3.31 3.48
C ALA A 51 15.40 3.46 5.01
N GLU A 52 14.73 4.48 5.57
CA GLU A 52 14.61 4.64 7.02
C GLU A 52 13.92 3.44 7.67
N LEU A 53 12.78 2.97 7.12
CA LEU A 53 12.07 1.80 7.63
C LEU A 53 12.91 0.54 7.55
N ILE A 54 13.59 0.29 6.44
CA ILE A 54 14.51 -0.84 6.29
C ILE A 54 15.58 -0.84 7.40
N LYS A 55 16.13 0.33 7.70
CA LYS A 55 17.13 0.50 8.75
C LYS A 55 16.53 0.38 10.15
N GLU A 56 15.40 1.04 10.42
CA GLU A 56 14.70 1.02 11.71
C GLU A 56 14.36 -0.39 12.15
N PHE A 57 13.83 -1.19 11.24
CA PHE A 57 13.45 -2.58 11.49
C PHE A 57 14.60 -3.58 11.27
N ASN A 58 15.81 -3.10 10.96
CA ASN A 58 16.98 -3.94 10.68
C ASN A 58 16.67 -5.05 9.67
N CYS A 59 15.90 -4.72 8.64
CA CYS A 59 15.45 -5.66 7.64
C CYS A 59 16.64 -6.33 6.94
N LYS A 60 16.56 -7.63 6.75
CA LYS A 60 17.52 -8.44 5.97
C LYS A 60 16.90 -8.94 4.68
N LYS A 61 15.58 -8.96 4.62
CA LYS A 61 14.84 -9.51 3.51
C LYS A 61 13.54 -8.73 3.29
N VAL A 62 13.35 -8.23 2.09
CA VAL A 62 12.17 -7.46 1.72
C VAL A 62 11.48 -8.15 0.54
N ILE A 63 10.16 -8.23 0.56
CA ILE A 63 9.36 -8.62 -0.60
C ILE A 63 8.53 -7.42 -1.04
N ALA A 64 8.38 -7.23 -2.33
CA ALA A 64 7.71 -6.04 -2.85
C ALA A 64 6.86 -6.35 -4.08
N THR A 65 5.67 -5.77 -4.11
CA THR A 65 4.81 -5.75 -5.30
C THR A 65 4.60 -4.33 -5.76
N CYS A 66 4.66 -4.11 -7.06
CA CYS A 66 4.22 -2.88 -7.71
C CYS A 66 3.09 -3.24 -8.67
N GLY A 67 2.06 -2.43 -8.73
CA GLY A 67 1.02 -2.58 -9.77
C GLY A 67 1.60 -2.33 -11.17
N ASP A 68 0.79 -2.71 -12.16
CA ASP A 68 1.10 -2.53 -13.57
C ASP A 68 1.43 -1.10 -13.87
N ASN A 69 2.06 -0.28 -14.08
CA ASN A 69 2.27 1.14 -14.38
C ASN A 69 2.92 1.99 -13.27
N ASN A 70 3.63 1.37 -12.34
CA ASN A 70 4.35 2.10 -11.31
C ASN A 70 5.88 2.04 -11.53
N ALA A 71 6.35 2.50 -12.68
CA ALA A 71 7.78 2.52 -13.02
C ALA A 71 8.62 3.26 -11.97
N GLY A 72 8.11 4.35 -11.40
CA GLY A 72 8.78 5.09 -10.34
C GLY A 72 8.96 4.29 -9.06
N ILE A 73 7.96 3.54 -8.65
CA ILE A 73 8.05 2.66 -7.47
C ILE A 73 8.98 1.47 -7.75
N LYS A 74 8.91 0.88 -8.94
CA LYS A 74 9.84 -0.18 -9.34
C LYS A 74 11.30 0.29 -9.26
N LYS A 75 11.58 1.49 -9.72
CA LYS A 75 12.91 2.11 -9.60
C LYS A 75 13.35 2.30 -8.14
N ILE A 76 12.44 2.66 -7.23
CA ILE A 76 12.75 2.72 -5.79
C ILE A 76 13.23 1.35 -5.30
N TYR A 77 12.53 0.26 -5.65
CA TYR A 77 12.92 -1.09 -5.25
C TYR A 77 14.29 -1.49 -5.80
N GLU A 78 14.53 -1.21 -7.08
CA GLU A 78 15.82 -1.48 -7.73
C GLU A 78 16.98 -0.72 -7.06
N GLU A 79 16.77 0.56 -6.72
CA GLU A 79 17.78 1.41 -6.09
C GLU A 79 18.03 1.10 -4.60
N LEU A 80 17.07 0.53 -3.90
CA LEU A 80 17.20 0.15 -2.48
C LEU A 80 17.68 -1.30 -2.31
N SER A 81 17.55 -2.14 -3.32
CA SER A 81 17.98 -3.53 -3.25
C SER A 81 19.48 -3.64 -3.24
N SER A 82 20.02 -4.44 -2.32
CA SER A 82 21.45 -4.73 -2.22
C SER A 82 21.68 -6.20 -1.85
N PRO A 83 22.90 -6.73 -1.98
CA PRO A 83 23.22 -8.10 -1.53
C PRO A 83 22.95 -8.33 -0.05
N GLU A 84 23.07 -7.30 0.79
CA GLU A 84 22.83 -7.37 2.23
C GLU A 84 21.34 -7.29 2.59
N VAL A 85 20.55 -6.60 1.75
CA VAL A 85 19.10 -6.43 1.91
C VAL A 85 18.43 -6.56 0.55
N PRO A 86 18.25 -7.78 0.04
CA PRO A 86 17.59 -8.01 -1.24
C PRO A 86 16.10 -7.64 -1.15
N ILE A 87 15.59 -7.01 -2.22
CA ILE A 87 14.17 -6.73 -2.43
C ILE A 87 13.68 -7.64 -3.56
N TYR A 88 12.92 -8.65 -3.21
CA TYR A 88 12.37 -9.63 -4.14
C TYR A 88 11.06 -9.11 -4.74
N THR A 89 11.02 -9.03 -6.06
CA THR A 89 9.86 -8.50 -6.80
C THR A 89 9.22 -9.53 -7.74
N GLU A 90 9.96 -10.58 -8.07
CA GLU A 90 9.48 -11.61 -8.98
C GLU A 90 8.60 -12.64 -8.25
N LYS A 91 7.61 -13.15 -8.95
CA LYS A 91 6.55 -14.02 -8.43
C LYS A 91 7.08 -15.18 -7.58
N PHE A 92 8.00 -15.96 -8.12
CA PHE A 92 8.52 -17.13 -7.44
C PHE A 92 9.46 -16.77 -6.29
N GLU A 93 10.23 -15.71 -6.43
CA GLU A 93 11.08 -15.18 -5.36
C GLU A 93 10.25 -14.70 -4.16
N ILE A 94 9.15 -13.97 -4.43
CA ILE A 94 8.22 -13.56 -3.38
C ILE A 94 7.64 -14.78 -2.67
N ALA A 95 7.19 -15.79 -3.42
CA ALA A 95 6.60 -17.00 -2.84
C ALA A 95 7.58 -17.74 -1.92
N GLU A 96 8.86 -17.84 -2.34
CA GLU A 96 9.91 -18.50 -1.58
C GLU A 96 10.31 -17.72 -0.32
N ASN A 97 10.39 -16.40 -0.43
CA ASN A 97 10.94 -15.54 0.62
C ASN A 97 9.88 -14.95 1.58
N ALA A 98 8.61 -14.93 1.20
CA ALA A 98 7.53 -14.35 2.02
C ALA A 98 7.46 -14.88 3.46
N PRO A 99 7.66 -16.17 3.75
CA PRO A 99 7.59 -16.66 5.14
C PRO A 99 8.67 -16.12 6.08
N THR A 100 9.75 -15.57 5.54
CA THR A 100 10.90 -15.08 6.31
C THR A 100 11.25 -13.62 5.98
N ALA A 101 10.38 -12.93 5.25
CA ALA A 101 10.56 -11.51 4.94
C ALA A 101 10.29 -10.65 6.18
N ASP A 102 11.11 -9.64 6.37
CA ASP A 102 11.00 -8.67 7.47
C ASP A 102 10.03 -7.54 7.14
N LEU A 103 9.96 -7.17 5.85
CA LEU A 103 9.16 -6.06 5.35
C LEU A 103 8.48 -6.46 4.04
N GLY A 104 7.19 -6.17 3.95
CA GLY A 104 6.42 -6.19 2.72
C GLY A 104 6.18 -4.77 2.20
N LEU A 105 6.40 -4.56 0.91
CA LEU A 105 6.12 -3.29 0.22
C LEU A 105 5.04 -3.51 -0.84
N SER A 106 4.02 -2.67 -0.86
CA SER A 106 2.97 -2.75 -1.88
C SER A 106 2.52 -1.37 -2.33
N VAL A 107 1.69 -1.33 -3.36
CA VAL A 107 1.10 -0.09 -3.89
C VAL A 107 -0.39 -0.19 -3.76
N ALA A 108 -1.00 0.84 -3.19
CA ALA A 108 -2.45 0.97 -3.13
C ALA A 108 -2.97 1.76 -4.33
N GLU A 109 -4.16 1.43 -4.75
CA GLU A 109 -4.87 2.11 -5.83
C GLU A 109 -5.40 3.48 -5.37
N PHE A 110 -5.93 3.54 -4.15
CA PHE A 110 -6.46 4.75 -3.52
C PHE A 110 -6.67 4.53 -2.00
N GLY A 111 -6.89 5.63 -1.26
CA GLY A 111 -7.31 5.61 0.13
C GLY A 111 -8.80 5.84 0.32
N VAL A 112 -9.32 5.51 1.50
CA VAL A 112 -10.73 5.69 1.88
C VAL A 112 -10.82 6.58 3.12
N GLY A 113 -11.36 7.78 2.97
CA GLY A 113 -11.47 8.78 4.05
C GLY A 113 -12.17 8.25 5.28
N GLU A 114 -13.36 7.69 5.11
CA GLU A 114 -14.20 7.18 6.20
C GLU A 114 -13.49 6.16 7.11
N THR A 115 -12.62 5.33 6.56
CA THR A 115 -12.02 4.21 7.30
C THR A 115 -10.52 4.38 7.57
N GLY A 116 -9.85 5.30 6.87
CA GLY A 116 -8.39 5.38 6.86
C GLY A 116 -7.72 4.15 6.23
N GLY A 117 -8.48 3.33 5.52
CA GLY A 117 -7.98 2.15 4.83
C GLY A 117 -7.49 2.48 3.44
N VAL A 118 -6.61 1.63 2.90
CA VAL A 118 -6.14 1.69 1.52
C VAL A 118 -6.67 0.52 0.72
N CYS A 119 -7.05 0.76 -0.53
CA CYS A 119 -7.46 -0.26 -1.47
C CYS A 119 -6.24 -0.82 -2.20
N VAL A 120 -5.99 -2.11 -2.08
CA VAL A 120 -4.87 -2.79 -2.75
C VAL A 120 -5.37 -3.88 -3.68
N ASP A 121 -4.65 -4.07 -4.78
CA ASP A 121 -4.86 -5.24 -5.63
C ASP A 121 -4.36 -6.51 -4.92
N THR A 122 -5.28 -7.41 -4.63
CA THR A 122 -4.99 -8.69 -3.99
C THR A 122 -5.33 -9.89 -4.90
N TYR A 123 -5.41 -9.64 -6.21
CA TYR A 123 -5.75 -10.69 -7.17
C TYR A 123 -4.69 -11.78 -7.25
N SER A 124 -3.42 -11.41 -7.25
CA SER A 124 -2.32 -12.37 -7.29
C SER A 124 -2.00 -12.94 -5.90
N TYR A 125 -1.37 -14.10 -5.88
CA TYR A 125 -0.84 -14.68 -4.65
C TYR A 125 0.21 -13.78 -4.01
N GLU A 126 1.09 -13.23 -4.82
CA GLU A 126 2.20 -12.35 -4.41
C GLU A 126 1.67 -11.10 -3.69
N ALA A 127 0.64 -10.48 -4.25
CA ALA A 127 0.02 -9.31 -3.66
C ALA A 127 -0.57 -9.61 -2.27
N ARG A 128 -1.19 -10.78 -2.11
CA ARG A 128 -1.73 -11.20 -0.81
C ARG A 128 -0.64 -11.46 0.22
N VAL A 129 0.36 -12.26 -0.12
CA VAL A 129 1.39 -12.62 0.88
C VAL A 129 2.27 -11.44 1.26
N THR A 130 2.51 -10.50 0.36
CA THR A 130 3.26 -9.28 0.64
C THR A 130 2.58 -8.42 1.72
N GLY A 131 1.26 -8.36 1.71
CA GLY A 131 0.51 -7.60 2.72
C GLY A 131 0.15 -8.38 3.99
N MET A 132 0.41 -9.70 4.04
CA MET A 132 -0.11 -10.56 5.12
C MET A 132 0.96 -11.28 5.92
N LEU A 133 2.11 -11.64 5.34
CA LEU A 133 3.10 -12.48 6.01
C LEU A 133 4.21 -11.70 6.72
N PRO A 134 4.83 -10.66 6.14
CA PRO A 134 5.86 -9.91 6.85
C PRO A 134 5.33 -9.23 8.10
N PRO A 135 6.12 -9.15 9.18
CA PRO A 135 5.72 -8.48 10.43
C PRO A 135 5.55 -6.97 10.27
N VAL A 136 6.17 -6.38 9.25
CA VAL A 136 6.05 -4.97 8.88
C VAL A 136 5.52 -4.88 7.45
N HIS A 137 4.52 -4.03 7.23
CA HIS A 137 3.99 -3.75 5.89
C HIS A 137 3.96 -2.25 5.65
N ALA A 138 4.52 -1.80 4.54
CA ALA A 138 4.43 -0.43 4.08
C ALA A 138 3.76 -0.36 2.70
N VAL A 139 2.85 0.59 2.53
CA VAL A 139 2.09 0.77 1.30
C VAL A 139 2.30 2.16 0.75
N TYR A 140 2.59 2.26 -0.54
CA TYR A 140 2.60 3.53 -1.26
C TYR A 140 1.21 3.83 -1.80
N VAL A 141 0.80 5.08 -1.72
CA VAL A 141 -0.46 5.55 -2.28
C VAL A 141 -0.29 6.95 -2.84
N ASN A 142 -1.00 7.28 -3.92
CA ASN A 142 -1.06 8.67 -4.39
C ASN A 142 -1.88 9.49 -3.38
N ALA A 143 -1.28 10.52 -2.79
CA ALA A 143 -1.92 11.36 -1.78
C ALA A 143 -3.16 12.11 -2.29
N ASN A 144 -3.31 12.23 -3.61
CA ASN A 144 -4.46 12.86 -4.25
C ASN A 144 -5.59 11.87 -4.57
N TYR A 145 -5.36 10.56 -4.39
CA TYR A 145 -6.33 9.51 -4.74
C TYR A 145 -7.02 9.00 -3.49
N MET A 146 -7.97 9.80 -3.00
CA MET A 146 -8.79 9.45 -1.83
C MET A 146 -10.27 9.42 -2.22
N THR A 147 -11.01 8.44 -1.70
CA THR A 147 -12.47 8.36 -1.79
C THR A 147 -13.08 8.79 -0.46
N GLU A 148 -14.30 9.31 -0.51
CA GLU A 148 -15.01 9.74 0.70
C GLU A 148 -15.25 8.57 1.67
N ASN A 149 -15.85 7.49 1.14
CA ASN A 149 -16.33 6.36 1.91
C ASN A 149 -16.25 5.05 1.11
N LEU A 150 -16.56 3.92 1.75
CA LEU A 150 -16.56 2.61 1.11
C LEU A 150 -17.55 2.51 -0.05
N THR A 151 -18.72 3.14 0.03
CA THR A 151 -19.69 3.14 -1.07
C THR A 151 -19.11 3.79 -2.31
N THR A 152 -18.44 4.92 -2.16
CA THR A 152 -17.74 5.62 -3.24
C THR A 152 -16.57 4.78 -3.77
N ALA A 153 -15.79 4.18 -2.88
CA ALA A 153 -14.71 3.26 -3.24
C ALA A 153 -15.18 2.11 -4.12
N LEU A 154 -16.31 1.48 -3.79
CA LEU A 154 -16.90 0.40 -4.59
C LEU A 154 -17.41 0.91 -5.96
N LYS A 155 -17.91 2.14 -6.05
CA LYS A 155 -18.28 2.75 -7.35
C LYS A 155 -17.04 2.95 -8.23
N VAL A 156 -15.93 3.41 -7.66
CA VAL A 156 -14.64 3.54 -8.37
C VAL A 156 -14.17 2.19 -8.86
N ILE A 157 -14.16 1.17 -8.01
CA ILE A 157 -13.76 -0.19 -8.36
C ILE A 157 -14.59 -0.71 -9.53
N ALA A 158 -15.91 -0.56 -9.48
CA ALA A 158 -16.81 -1.03 -10.52
C ALA A 158 -16.57 -0.36 -11.89
N ARG A 159 -16.06 0.88 -11.91
CA ARG A 159 -15.76 1.62 -13.14
C ARG A 159 -14.37 1.35 -13.70
N VAL A 160 -13.39 1.17 -12.83
CA VAL A 160 -11.97 1.05 -13.21
C VAL A 160 -11.58 -0.38 -13.51
N TYR A 161 -12.17 -1.35 -12.83
CA TYR A 161 -11.72 -2.73 -12.89
C TYR A 161 -12.77 -3.66 -13.52
N LYS A 162 -12.33 -4.38 -14.54
CA LYS A 162 -13.15 -5.42 -15.20
C LYS A 162 -13.20 -6.71 -14.39
N ARG A 163 -12.08 -7.06 -13.77
CA ARG A 163 -11.91 -8.22 -12.90
C ARG A 163 -10.96 -7.84 -11.79
N GLY A 164 -11.21 -8.37 -10.62
CA GLY A 164 -10.27 -8.17 -9.53
C GLY A 164 -10.73 -8.82 -8.25
N TYR A 165 -9.80 -8.96 -7.38
CA TYR A 165 -10.02 -9.22 -5.99
C TYR A 165 -9.30 -8.11 -5.24
N VAL A 166 -10.05 -7.19 -4.66
CA VAL A 166 -9.49 -6.06 -3.91
C VAL A 166 -9.49 -6.37 -2.44
N GLY A 167 -8.43 -5.94 -1.76
CA GLY A 167 -8.36 -5.89 -0.31
C GLY A 167 -8.39 -4.46 0.18
N PHE A 168 -9.09 -4.22 1.29
CA PHE A 168 -8.94 -3.00 2.05
C PHE A 168 -8.10 -3.30 3.28
N ILE A 169 -6.99 -2.56 3.44
CA ILE A 169 -6.10 -2.68 4.59
C ILE A 169 -6.26 -1.43 5.45
N THR A 170 -6.67 -1.63 6.70
CA THR A 170 -6.90 -0.54 7.65
C THR A 170 -6.10 -0.83 8.92
N GLY A 171 -4.87 -0.33 8.95
CA GLY A 171 -3.97 -0.52 10.09
C GLY A 171 -3.39 -1.93 10.25
N PRO A 172 -2.62 -2.16 11.33
CA PRO A 172 -2.00 -3.45 11.63
C PRO A 172 -3.03 -4.50 12.02
N SER A 173 -2.63 -5.77 11.94
CA SER A 173 -3.46 -6.90 12.39
C SER A 173 -3.80 -6.80 13.87
N ARG A 174 -5.07 -6.91 14.20
CA ARG A 174 -5.58 -6.86 15.58
C ARG A 174 -6.45 -8.08 15.86
N THR A 175 -6.17 -8.78 16.94
CA THR A 175 -7.00 -9.88 17.43
C THR A 175 -7.33 -9.64 18.90
N ALA A 176 -8.62 -9.69 19.24
CA ALA A 176 -9.10 -9.55 20.61
C ALA A 176 -9.72 -10.87 21.15
N ASP A 177 -9.52 -11.97 20.45
CA ASP A 177 -10.33 -13.19 20.58
C ASP A 177 -9.82 -14.15 21.67
N ILE A 178 -8.59 -13.97 22.13
CA ILE A 178 -8.02 -14.82 23.16
C ILE A 178 -7.91 -14.04 24.47
N GLU A 179 -8.68 -14.44 25.47
CA GLU A 179 -8.70 -13.87 26.85
C GLU A 179 -9.05 -12.38 26.93
N ARG A 180 -9.69 -11.80 25.91
CA ARG A 180 -10.02 -10.35 25.82
C ARG A 180 -8.80 -9.43 25.86
N VAL A 181 -7.63 -9.93 25.52
CA VAL A 181 -6.39 -9.14 25.38
C VAL A 181 -6.21 -8.78 23.90
N LEU A 182 -6.10 -7.48 23.60
CA LEU A 182 -5.80 -7.01 22.26
C LEU A 182 -4.35 -7.39 21.91
N THR A 183 -4.17 -8.32 20.98
CA THR A 183 -2.86 -8.74 20.48
C THR A 183 -2.67 -8.23 19.06
N LEU A 184 -1.54 -7.59 18.80
CA LEU A 184 -1.15 -7.12 17.47
C LEU A 184 -0.31 -8.18 16.75
N GLY A 185 -0.54 -8.33 15.43
CA GLY A 185 0.32 -9.13 14.58
C GLY A 185 0.16 -10.65 14.68
N VAL A 186 -0.95 -11.16 15.21
CA VAL A 186 -1.18 -12.62 15.31
C VAL A 186 -1.41 -13.24 13.93
N HIS A 187 -2.12 -12.57 13.05
CA HIS A 187 -2.52 -13.06 11.73
C HIS A 187 -2.15 -12.10 10.59
N GLY A 188 -1.12 -11.28 10.76
CA GLY A 188 -0.68 -10.29 9.78
C GLY A 188 0.34 -9.32 10.36
N PRO A 189 0.68 -8.25 9.64
CA PRO A 189 1.65 -7.26 10.09
C PRO A 189 1.29 -6.66 11.45
N SER A 190 2.27 -6.61 12.34
CA SER A 190 2.16 -5.89 13.63
C SER A 190 2.35 -4.39 13.48
N ARG A 191 3.00 -3.94 12.41
CA ARG A 191 3.25 -2.55 12.05
C ARG A 191 2.79 -2.30 10.61
N PHE A 192 2.04 -1.22 10.42
CA PHE A 192 1.52 -0.85 9.11
C PHE A 192 1.80 0.62 8.82
N PHE A 193 2.44 0.88 7.70
CA PHE A 193 2.87 2.19 7.26
C PHE A 193 2.20 2.59 5.96
N VAL A 194 1.74 3.83 5.88
CA VAL A 194 1.25 4.44 4.64
C VAL A 194 2.21 5.54 4.23
N ILE A 195 2.82 5.40 3.05
CA ILE A 195 3.67 6.42 2.43
C ILE A 195 2.85 7.05 1.30
N ALA A 196 2.22 8.17 1.60
CA ALA A 196 1.38 8.90 0.66
C ALA A 196 2.23 9.91 -0.12
N ILE A 197 2.26 9.77 -1.44
CA ILE A 197 3.13 10.53 -2.33
C ILE A 197 2.30 11.57 -3.09
N GLU A 198 2.64 12.85 -2.97
CA GLU A 198 1.92 13.94 -3.65
C GLU A 198 2.16 13.94 -5.17
N ASN A 199 3.41 13.72 -5.59
CA ASN A 199 3.81 13.65 -7.00
C ASN A 199 4.29 12.24 -7.34
N MET A 200 3.36 11.28 -7.33
CA MET A 200 3.66 9.87 -7.56
C MET A 200 3.98 9.56 -9.03
N GLU A 201 3.39 10.29 -9.97
CA GLU A 201 3.54 10.06 -11.42
C GLU A 201 4.86 10.58 -11.97
N GLY A 202 5.74 11.14 -11.15
CA GLY A 202 7.01 11.71 -11.56
C GLY A 202 6.81 12.78 -12.64
N SER A 203 7.10 14.03 -12.37
CA SER A 203 7.20 15.03 -13.41
C SER A 203 8.25 14.56 -14.42
N GLU A 204 7.81 14.14 -15.60
CA GLU A 204 8.68 14.22 -16.76
C GLU A 204 9.03 15.70 -16.93
N GLY A 205 10.21 16.07 -16.43
CA GLY A 205 10.81 17.37 -16.63
C GLY A 205 11.65 17.34 -17.90
#